data_dd5213b1224a9db8df64f8a32ebb9a79
#
_entry.id   dd5213b1224a9db8df64f8a32ebb9a79
#
_cell.length_a   1.000
_cell.length_b   1.000
_cell.length_c   1.000
_cell.angle_alpha   90.00
_cell.angle_beta   90.00
_cell.angle_gamma   90.00
#
_symmetry.space_group_name_H-M   'P 1'
#
loop_
_entity.id
_entity.type
_entity.pdbx_description
1 polymer ?
#
loop_
_entity_poly.entity_id
_entity_poly.type
_entity_poly.pdbx_seq_one_letter_code
_entity_poly.pdbx_strand_id
1 'polypeptide(L)'
;MARGSAHIGKDTYTTRIEVSGHALVGDEPARNGGQGAGPAPYDYLLAGLGACTAITLRMYADRKQWPVDSVDVSLHLTHGDDGAMLIRRTLGISGAVDAAQKARLAEIAEKTPVTITLKAGMQIDTALA
;
A
#
# COMPACT_ATOMS: atom_id res chain seq x y z
N MET A 1 10.53 8.19 -11.56
CA MET A 1 10.15 7.04 -10.72
C MET A 1 10.87 7.13 -9.38
N ALA A 2 10.42 6.37 -8.40
CA ALA A 2 10.95 6.41 -7.04
C ALA A 2 12.39 5.88 -6.96
N ARG A 3 13.17 6.47 -6.06
CA ARG A 3 14.50 5.98 -5.69
C ARG A 3 14.59 5.92 -4.18
N GLY A 4 15.26 4.92 -3.68
CA GLY A 4 15.41 4.76 -2.25
C GLY A 4 16.69 4.06 -1.86
N SER A 5 17.00 4.15 -0.56
CA SER A 5 18.08 3.43 0.08
C SER A 5 17.64 2.94 1.45
N ALA A 6 18.28 1.90 1.93
CA ALA A 6 18.03 1.37 3.26
C ALA A 6 19.35 1.03 3.91
N HIS A 7 19.48 1.32 5.20
CA HIS A 7 20.69 1.04 5.98
C HIS A 7 20.33 0.40 7.30
N ILE A 8 20.95 -0.71 7.61
CA ILE A 8 20.90 -1.36 8.90
C ILE A 8 22.33 -1.62 9.39
N GLY A 9 22.57 -1.32 10.66
CA GLY A 9 23.84 -1.65 11.32
C GLY A 9 23.72 -2.94 12.12
N LYS A 10 24.17 -2.90 13.35
CA LYS A 10 24.12 -4.07 14.25
C LYS A 10 22.87 -4.12 15.10
N ASP A 11 22.07 -3.04 15.11
CA ASP A 11 20.80 -3.02 15.86
C ASP A 11 19.77 -3.90 15.15
N THR A 12 19.11 -4.74 15.89
CA THR A 12 18.13 -5.68 15.36
C THR A 12 16.71 -5.20 15.66
N TYR A 13 15.89 -4.89 14.67
CA TYR A 13 16.18 -4.83 13.23
C TYR A 13 15.85 -3.46 12.67
N THR A 14 16.08 -2.42 13.46
CA THR A 14 15.76 -1.04 13.07
C THR A 14 16.57 -0.66 11.83
N THR A 15 15.86 -0.34 10.78
CA THR A 15 16.42 0.00 9.47
C THR A 15 16.04 1.43 9.11
N ARG A 16 17.02 2.25 8.77
CA ARG A 16 16.76 3.61 8.29
C ARG A 16 16.57 3.60 6.79
N ILE A 17 15.51 4.24 6.34
CA ILE A 17 15.11 4.21 4.93
C ILE A 17 14.95 5.66 4.46
N GLU A 18 15.37 5.92 3.24
CA GLU A 18 15.07 7.17 2.56
C GLU A 18 14.50 6.85 1.19
N VAL A 19 13.33 7.38 0.88
CA VAL A 19 12.68 7.21 -0.41
C VAL A 19 12.18 8.55 -0.91
N SER A 20 12.67 8.97 -2.08
CA SER A 20 12.26 10.22 -2.72
C SER A 20 12.34 11.44 -1.78
N GLY A 21 13.39 11.49 -0.95
CA GLY A 21 13.61 12.57 0.01
C GLY A 21 12.85 12.44 1.34
N HIS A 22 12.12 11.36 1.55
CA HIS A 22 11.39 11.10 2.79
C HIS A 22 12.15 10.12 3.68
N ALA A 23 12.31 10.47 4.96
CA ALA A 23 12.94 9.61 5.95
C ALA A 23 11.89 8.67 6.57
N LEU A 24 12.16 7.38 6.52
CA LEU A 24 11.28 6.34 7.05
C LEU A 24 12.11 5.39 7.92
N VAL A 25 11.42 4.66 8.78
CA VAL A 25 12.03 3.62 9.61
C VAL A 25 11.28 2.31 9.36
N GLY A 26 12.01 1.24 9.09
CA GLY A 26 11.46 -0.11 9.06
C GLY A 26 12.01 -0.93 10.22
N ASP A 27 11.22 -1.87 10.71
CA ASP A 27 11.65 -2.76 11.79
C ASP A 27 10.80 -4.03 11.76
N GLU A 28 11.15 -4.98 12.59
CA GLU A 28 10.27 -6.10 12.92
C GLU A 28 9.64 -5.86 14.29
N PRO A 29 8.46 -6.42 14.56
CA PRO A 29 7.90 -6.36 15.91
C PRO A 29 8.71 -7.20 16.89
N ALA A 30 8.53 -6.93 18.19
CA ALA A 30 9.27 -7.64 19.24
C ALA A 30 9.12 -9.17 19.16
N ARG A 31 7.94 -9.65 18.76
CA ARG A 31 7.70 -11.09 18.59
C ARG A 31 8.58 -11.75 17.53
N ASN A 32 9.11 -10.96 16.60
CA ASN A 32 10.03 -11.42 15.55
C ASN A 32 11.48 -10.99 15.80
N GLY A 33 11.79 -10.54 17.02
CA GLY A 33 13.15 -10.16 17.41
C GLY A 33 13.51 -8.71 17.17
N GLY A 34 12.61 -7.90 16.65
CA GLY A 34 12.82 -6.48 16.43
C GLY A 34 12.45 -5.62 17.63
N GLN A 35 12.47 -4.32 17.45
CA GLN A 35 12.19 -3.34 18.47
C GLN A 35 10.85 -2.60 18.27
N GLY A 36 10.15 -2.89 17.17
CA GLY A 36 8.90 -2.22 16.85
C GLY A 36 9.05 -0.71 16.63
N ALA A 37 10.22 -0.26 16.19
CA ALA A 37 10.50 1.17 16.02
C ALA A 37 9.81 1.77 14.79
N GLY A 38 9.28 0.97 13.90
CA GLY A 38 8.58 1.41 12.70
C GLY A 38 7.78 0.26 12.09
N PRO A 39 7.09 0.53 10.97
CA PRO A 39 6.36 -0.50 10.25
C PRO A 39 7.25 -1.65 9.81
N ALA A 40 6.68 -2.86 9.79
CA ALA A 40 7.35 -4.02 9.22
C ALA A 40 7.33 -3.94 7.67
N PRO A 41 8.20 -4.71 6.99
CA PRO A 41 8.30 -4.60 5.52
C PRO A 41 6.97 -4.75 4.77
N TYR A 42 6.15 -5.73 5.12
CA TYR A 42 4.84 -5.90 4.47
C TYR A 42 3.85 -4.78 4.80
N ASP A 43 4.00 -4.11 5.93
CA ASP A 43 3.17 -2.95 6.26
C ASP A 43 3.38 -1.84 5.23
N TYR A 44 4.60 -1.69 4.70
CA TYR A 44 4.90 -0.73 3.65
C TYR A 44 4.22 -1.08 2.32
N LEU A 45 4.07 -2.36 2.00
CA LEU A 45 3.31 -2.77 0.83
C LEU A 45 1.83 -2.40 0.98
N LEU A 46 1.25 -2.64 2.17
CA LEU A 46 -0.13 -2.25 2.45
C LEU A 46 -0.30 -0.73 2.42
N ALA A 47 0.64 0.02 2.99
CA ALA A 47 0.61 1.47 2.96
C ALA A 47 0.62 2.00 1.52
N GLY A 48 1.48 1.45 0.67
CA GLY A 48 1.56 1.82 -0.73
C GLY A 48 0.28 1.51 -1.50
N LEU A 49 -0.27 0.31 -1.31
CA LEU A 49 -1.53 -0.07 -1.95
C LEU A 49 -2.69 0.80 -1.47
N GLY A 50 -2.76 1.06 -0.17
CA GLY A 50 -3.81 1.89 0.42
C GLY A 50 -3.76 3.33 -0.10
N ALA A 51 -2.58 3.93 -0.09
CA ALA A 51 -2.39 5.29 -0.61
C ALA A 51 -2.74 5.37 -2.10
N CYS A 52 -2.23 4.45 -2.90
CA CYS A 52 -2.50 4.44 -4.34
C CYS A 52 -4.00 4.28 -4.64
N THR A 53 -4.67 3.40 -3.91
CA THR A 53 -6.12 3.19 -4.05
C THR A 53 -6.88 4.48 -3.72
N ALA A 54 -6.65 5.04 -2.55
CA ALA A 54 -7.35 6.25 -2.09
C ALA A 54 -7.11 7.44 -3.03
N ILE A 55 -5.86 7.68 -3.40
CA ILE A 55 -5.49 8.79 -4.29
C ILE A 55 -6.14 8.62 -5.66
N THR A 56 -6.07 7.43 -6.23
CA THR A 56 -6.64 7.18 -7.58
C THR A 56 -8.15 7.38 -7.58
N LEU A 57 -8.85 6.86 -6.56
CA LEU A 57 -10.29 7.04 -6.46
C LEU A 57 -10.67 8.52 -6.25
N ARG A 58 -9.89 9.25 -5.44
CA ARG A 58 -10.09 10.69 -5.26
C ARG A 58 -9.92 11.43 -6.59
N MET A 59 -8.83 11.15 -7.32
CA MET A 59 -8.58 11.77 -8.62
C MET A 59 -9.69 11.46 -9.63
N TYR A 60 -10.17 10.22 -9.65
CA TYR A 60 -11.25 9.82 -10.55
C TYR A 60 -12.55 10.55 -10.21
N ALA A 61 -12.93 10.58 -8.93
CA ALA A 61 -14.13 11.28 -8.47
C ALA A 61 -14.07 12.78 -8.81
N ASP A 62 -12.91 13.42 -8.59
CA ASP A 62 -12.73 14.84 -8.90
C ASP A 62 -12.86 15.10 -10.40
N ARG A 63 -12.28 14.24 -11.22
CA ARG A 63 -12.37 14.38 -12.69
C ARG A 63 -13.81 14.23 -13.18
N LYS A 64 -14.57 13.34 -12.56
CA LYS A 64 -15.99 13.12 -12.87
C LYS A 64 -16.90 14.16 -12.21
N GLN A 65 -16.35 14.98 -11.32
CA GLN A 65 -17.12 15.94 -10.51
C GLN A 65 -18.17 15.25 -9.63
N TRP A 66 -17.86 14.05 -9.16
CA TRP A 66 -18.71 13.32 -8.22
C TRP A 66 -18.48 13.83 -6.79
N PRO A 67 -19.56 14.08 -6.02
CA PRO A 67 -19.44 14.67 -4.68
C PRO A 67 -19.04 13.63 -3.63
N VAL A 68 -17.85 13.07 -3.78
CA VAL A 68 -17.26 12.16 -2.80
C VAL A 68 -16.63 12.97 -1.67
N ASP A 69 -17.08 12.76 -0.44
CA ASP A 69 -16.52 13.45 0.72
C ASP A 69 -15.21 12.80 1.18
N SER A 70 -15.21 11.47 1.30
CA SER A 70 -14.01 10.74 1.72
C SER A 70 -13.96 9.34 1.12
N VAL A 71 -12.75 8.81 1.08
CA VAL A 71 -12.49 7.42 0.67
C VAL A 71 -11.66 6.77 1.79
N ASP A 72 -12.20 5.69 2.35
CA ASP A 72 -11.50 4.87 3.34
C ASP A 72 -11.14 3.53 2.72
N VAL A 73 -9.91 3.09 2.92
CA VAL A 73 -9.41 1.83 2.38
C VAL A 73 -8.92 0.99 3.55
N SER A 74 -9.60 -0.12 3.82
CA SER A 74 -9.17 -1.09 4.82
C SER A 74 -8.47 -2.23 4.12
N LEU A 75 -7.33 -2.66 4.67
CA LEU A 75 -6.46 -3.64 4.06
C LEU A 75 -6.05 -4.70 5.08
N HIS A 76 -6.09 -5.95 4.67
CA HIS A 76 -5.65 -7.06 5.50
C HIS A 76 -4.84 -8.04 4.65
N LEU A 77 -3.56 -8.21 5.00
CA LEU A 77 -2.69 -9.20 4.40
C LEU A 77 -2.80 -10.50 5.19
N THR A 78 -3.15 -11.57 4.52
CA THR A 78 -3.34 -12.89 5.13
C THR A 78 -3.00 -14.00 4.14
N HIS A 79 -3.25 -15.23 4.52
CA HIS A 79 -3.17 -16.38 3.61
C HIS A 79 -4.58 -16.81 3.21
N GLY A 80 -4.76 -17.15 1.93
CA GLY A 80 -5.98 -17.79 1.45
C GLY A 80 -6.05 -19.26 1.86
N ASP A 81 -7.15 -19.93 1.52
CA ASP A 81 -7.36 -21.34 1.84
C ASP A 81 -6.32 -22.26 1.17
N ASP A 82 -5.76 -21.84 0.06
CA ASP A 82 -4.69 -22.53 -0.66
C ASP A 82 -3.29 -22.25 -0.08
N GLY A 83 -3.18 -21.45 0.99
CA GLY A 83 -1.92 -21.04 1.58
C GLY A 83 -1.22 -19.88 0.88
N ALA A 84 -1.69 -19.42 -0.26
CA ALA A 84 -1.12 -18.27 -0.96
C ALA A 84 -1.44 -16.97 -0.24
N MET A 85 -0.54 -16.00 -0.33
CA MET A 85 -0.76 -14.69 0.27
C MET A 85 -1.90 -13.96 -0.43
N LEU A 86 -2.70 -13.26 0.36
CA LEU A 86 -3.90 -12.58 -0.10
C LEU A 86 -4.04 -11.25 0.62
N ILE A 87 -4.36 -10.21 -0.12
CA ILE A 87 -4.75 -8.92 0.45
C ILE A 87 -6.24 -8.75 0.24
N ARG A 88 -6.96 -8.59 1.35
CA ARG A 88 -8.38 -8.21 1.31
C ARG A 88 -8.46 -6.69 1.43
N ARG A 89 -9.18 -6.08 0.51
CA ARG A 89 -9.35 -4.62 0.47
C ARG A 89 -10.83 -4.29 0.50
N THR A 90 -11.22 -3.45 1.45
CA THR A 90 -12.59 -2.97 1.60
C THR A 90 -12.61 -1.46 1.42
N LEU A 91 -13.51 -0.97 0.59
CA LEU A 91 -13.64 0.45 0.27
C LEU A 91 -14.85 1.03 1.00
N GLY A 92 -14.64 2.15 1.70
CA GLY A 92 -15.69 2.97 2.26
C GLY A 92 -15.72 4.31 1.53
N ILE A 93 -16.85 4.65 0.92
CA ILE A 93 -16.99 5.88 0.16
C ILE A 93 -18.16 6.66 0.75
N SER A 94 -17.88 7.87 1.23
CA SER A 94 -18.89 8.78 1.76
C SER A 94 -19.12 9.93 0.81
N GLY A 95 -20.32 10.52 0.91
CA GLY A 95 -20.75 11.63 0.07
C GLY A 95 -22.04 11.30 -0.66
N ALA A 96 -22.55 12.27 -1.41
CA ALA A 96 -23.82 12.13 -2.15
C ALA A 96 -23.60 11.41 -3.48
N VAL A 97 -23.11 10.17 -3.42
CA VAL A 97 -22.89 9.30 -4.58
C VAL A 97 -23.82 8.09 -4.51
N ASP A 98 -24.32 7.66 -5.67
CA ASP A 98 -25.22 6.54 -5.76
C ASP A 98 -24.49 5.19 -5.85
N ALA A 99 -25.27 4.10 -5.87
CA ALA A 99 -24.73 2.74 -5.93
C ALA A 99 -23.92 2.50 -7.21
N ALA A 100 -24.35 3.06 -8.35
CA ALA A 100 -23.65 2.90 -9.62
C ALA A 100 -22.29 3.60 -9.61
N GLN A 101 -22.22 4.79 -9.01
CA GLN A 101 -20.97 5.53 -8.86
C GLN A 101 -20.00 4.78 -7.94
N LYS A 102 -20.48 4.26 -6.81
CA LYS A 102 -19.67 3.45 -5.89
C LYS A 102 -19.16 2.18 -6.56
N ALA A 103 -19.99 1.50 -7.34
CA ALA A 103 -19.60 0.31 -8.08
C ALA A 103 -18.51 0.63 -9.11
N ARG A 104 -18.62 1.77 -9.79
CA ARG A 104 -17.58 2.21 -10.74
C ARG A 104 -16.27 2.50 -10.02
N LEU A 105 -16.30 3.13 -8.87
CA LEU A 105 -15.09 3.36 -8.08
C LEU A 105 -14.44 2.04 -7.66
N ALA A 106 -15.23 1.03 -7.29
CA ALA A 106 -14.70 -0.30 -6.98
C ALA A 106 -14.01 -0.95 -8.20
N GLU A 107 -14.55 -0.77 -9.41
CA GLU A 107 -13.90 -1.23 -10.65
C GLU A 107 -12.57 -0.48 -10.87
N ILE A 108 -12.54 0.83 -10.64
CA ILE A 108 -11.31 1.63 -10.78
C ILE A 108 -10.25 1.17 -9.77
N ALA A 109 -10.64 0.77 -8.57
CA ALA A 109 -9.72 0.25 -7.56
C ALA A 109 -8.91 -0.95 -8.08
N GLU A 110 -9.49 -1.77 -8.94
CA GLU A 110 -8.81 -2.92 -9.55
C GLU A 110 -7.75 -2.52 -10.60
N LYS A 111 -7.76 -1.28 -11.04
CA LYS A 111 -6.92 -0.77 -12.12
C LYS A 111 -5.91 0.27 -11.66
N THR A 112 -5.74 0.46 -10.35
CA THR A 112 -4.74 1.41 -9.86
C THR A 112 -3.32 0.89 -10.15
N PRO A 113 -2.35 1.78 -10.36
CA PRO A 113 -0.99 1.35 -10.74
C PRO A 113 -0.38 0.33 -9.78
N VAL A 114 -0.45 0.56 -8.47
CA VAL A 114 0.13 -0.36 -7.49
C VAL A 114 -0.64 -1.69 -7.46
N THR A 115 -1.96 -1.68 -7.63
CA THR A 115 -2.75 -2.90 -7.72
C THR A 115 -2.28 -3.77 -8.89
N ILE A 116 -2.12 -3.17 -10.06
CA ILE A 116 -1.68 -3.88 -11.26
C ILE A 116 -0.28 -4.46 -11.05
N THR A 117 0.63 -3.66 -10.50
CA THR A 117 2.01 -4.08 -10.26
C THR A 117 2.09 -5.22 -9.25
N LEU A 118 1.35 -5.13 -8.14
CA LEU A 118 1.35 -6.21 -7.14
C LEU A 118 0.79 -7.51 -7.69
N LYS A 119 -0.24 -7.45 -8.52
CA LYS A 119 -0.81 -8.63 -9.15
C LYS A 119 0.14 -9.28 -10.15
N ALA A 120 0.88 -8.48 -10.91
CA ALA A 120 1.80 -8.96 -11.95
C ALA A 120 3.16 -9.35 -11.40
N GLY A 121 3.59 -8.72 -10.33
CA GLY A 121 4.97 -8.81 -9.85
C GLY A 121 5.91 -7.91 -10.67
N MET A 122 7.15 -7.82 -10.23
CA MET A 122 8.19 -7.04 -10.89
C MET A 122 9.47 -7.86 -10.98
N GLN A 123 10.23 -7.62 -12.04
CA GLN A 123 11.60 -8.12 -12.12
C GLN A 123 12.46 -7.33 -11.13
N ILE A 124 13.33 -8.03 -10.41
CA ILE A 124 14.27 -7.43 -9.46
C ILE A 124 15.66 -7.88 -9.87
N ASP A 125 16.49 -6.91 -10.27
CA ASP A 125 17.87 -7.17 -10.65
C ASP A 125 18.77 -6.78 -9.48
N THR A 126 19.66 -7.69 -9.08
CA THR A 126 20.55 -7.50 -7.93
C THR A 126 22.00 -7.49 -8.39
N ALA A 127 22.76 -6.53 -7.90
CA ALA A 127 24.18 -6.45 -8.13
C ALA A 127 24.91 -6.24 -6.81
N LEU A 128 26.12 -6.76 -6.71
CA LEU A 128 27.03 -6.52 -5.59
C LEU A 128 27.87 -5.30 -5.91
N ALA A 129 27.91 -4.34 -4.98
CA ALA A 129 28.76 -3.15 -5.11
C ALA A 129 30.25 -3.48 -4.88
#